data_30dea2d6b547fbc19446cbed7c3f6058
#
_entry.id   30dea2d6b547fbc19446cbed7c3f6058
#
_cell.length_a   1.000
_cell.length_b   1.000
_cell.length_c   1.000
_cell.angle_alpha   90.00
_cell.angle_beta   90.00
_cell.angle_gamma   90.00
#
_symmetry.space_group_name_H-M   'P 1'
#
loop_
_entity.id
_entity.type
_entity.pdbx_description
1 polymer ?
#
loop_
_entity_poly.entity_id
_entity_poly.type
_entity_poly.pdbx_seq_one_letter_code
_entity_poly.pdbx_strand_id
1 'polypeptide(L)'
;MNSEKVAGLNLLCFTGRVRILHFTWFAFFLSFVVWFNHAPLLGSMREAMGLSDQQVKTLLILNVALTIPARIVIGMLVDKFGPRITYSALLAVGGGLCFFFAFAQSFQTLALARFLLGFVGAGFVIGIRMIGEWFPARQVGFAQGVYAGWGNFGSAAAALILPTLALLFGGDQGWRYAVALTGAIALGYALVYYLGVRDMPEGSTYFKPNKHGGLEVTSRGDFFAYLLMNIPLYLALALITGKLTELGLVPEAAAKVIHWVLAGIFAYQSYGIYRVNAKIFGQPVPKIFRYKFKQVAILSLAYLVTFGSELAVVSMLPLFFAETFKLSQVAAGMLAAPFALVVLFMRPLGGWVSDRFGRKRTLMVVMIGLCCGYLLMSQIEATWPLWLAVAAISACALFVHLGTGAVFAIVPLIQRRLTGQIAGLVGAYGNVGGVGFLTVLSIVSTQAFFLVIAATAGLALTALVFMDDPKGAMAEVLPDGTVQMIDLS
;
A
#
# COMPACT_ATOMS: atom_id res chain seq x y z
N MET A 1 -19.58 -26.83 -23.32
CA MET A 1 -18.57 -25.98 -22.61
C MET A 1 -18.21 -26.74 -21.36
N ASN A 2 -17.02 -27.34 -21.32
CA ASN A 2 -16.56 -28.14 -20.19
C ASN A 2 -16.38 -27.27 -18.97
N SER A 3 -17.07 -27.61 -17.88
CA SER A 3 -16.77 -27.10 -16.55
C SER A 3 -15.41 -27.63 -16.12
N GLU A 4 -14.32 -26.98 -16.54
CA GLU A 4 -13.04 -27.21 -15.90
C GLU A 4 -13.21 -26.88 -14.41
N LYS A 5 -13.21 -27.91 -13.58
CA LYS A 5 -13.08 -27.75 -12.13
C LYS A 5 -11.87 -26.88 -11.93
N VAL A 6 -12.10 -25.69 -11.34
CA VAL A 6 -11.03 -24.74 -10.97
C VAL A 6 -10.09 -25.49 -10.05
N ALA A 7 -9.06 -26.11 -10.60
CA ALA A 7 -8.00 -26.72 -9.82
C ALA A 7 -7.40 -25.62 -8.93
N GLY A 8 -7.33 -25.89 -7.63
CA GLY A 8 -6.75 -24.93 -6.67
C GLY A 8 -5.36 -24.51 -7.16
N LEU A 9 -5.01 -23.25 -6.94
CA LEU A 9 -3.70 -22.72 -7.34
C LEU A 9 -2.60 -23.46 -6.55
N ASN A 10 -1.81 -24.29 -7.26
CA ASN A 10 -0.69 -24.99 -6.65
C ASN A 10 0.50 -24.02 -6.53
N LEU A 11 0.68 -23.45 -5.34
CA LEU A 11 1.79 -22.52 -5.05
C LEU A 11 3.17 -23.22 -5.04
N LEU A 12 3.26 -24.53 -5.01
CA LEU A 12 4.54 -25.25 -5.10
C LEU A 12 5.04 -25.41 -6.54
N CYS A 13 4.19 -25.08 -7.53
CA CYS A 13 4.55 -25.14 -8.94
C CYS A 13 5.33 -23.87 -9.32
N PHE A 14 6.47 -24.01 -10.01
CA PHE A 14 7.26 -22.88 -10.51
C PHE A 14 7.16 -22.73 -12.03
N THR A 15 5.92 -22.81 -12.57
CA THR A 15 5.65 -22.73 -14.02
C THR A 15 4.50 -21.76 -14.33
N GLY A 16 4.43 -21.27 -15.56
CA GLY A 16 3.35 -20.43 -16.06
C GLY A 16 3.08 -19.20 -15.16
N ARG A 17 1.80 -18.96 -14.84
CA ARG A 17 1.35 -17.83 -14.03
C ARG A 17 1.85 -17.87 -12.58
N VAL A 18 2.04 -19.07 -12.00
CA VAL A 18 2.54 -19.22 -10.62
C VAL A 18 4.00 -18.79 -10.53
N ARG A 19 4.82 -19.07 -11.55
CA ARG A 19 6.18 -18.54 -11.67
C ARG A 19 6.18 -17.01 -11.64
N ILE A 20 5.30 -16.36 -12.38
CA ILE A 20 5.19 -14.89 -12.38
C ILE A 20 4.76 -14.36 -11.02
N LEU A 21 3.82 -15.03 -10.34
CA LEU A 21 3.45 -14.71 -8.97
C LEU A 21 4.66 -14.77 -8.04
N HIS A 22 5.49 -15.82 -8.12
CA HIS A 22 6.69 -15.96 -7.29
C HIS A 22 7.72 -14.87 -7.55
N PHE A 23 8.02 -14.56 -8.80
CA PHE A 23 8.89 -13.42 -9.11
C PHE A 23 8.34 -12.10 -8.57
N THR A 24 7.02 -11.90 -8.67
CA THR A 24 6.40 -10.61 -8.34
C THR A 24 6.25 -10.39 -6.83
N TRP A 25 5.84 -11.43 -6.07
CA TRP A 25 5.78 -11.27 -4.61
C TRP A 25 7.18 -11.12 -4.00
N PHE A 26 8.21 -11.80 -4.56
CA PHE A 26 9.56 -11.64 -4.08
C PHE A 26 10.15 -10.25 -4.41
N ALA A 27 9.81 -9.68 -5.58
CA ALA A 27 10.11 -8.27 -5.87
C ALA A 27 9.50 -7.32 -4.84
N PHE A 28 8.25 -7.60 -4.42
CA PHE A 28 7.58 -6.80 -3.39
C PHE A 28 8.19 -7.02 -2.00
N PHE A 29 8.56 -8.24 -1.66
CA PHE A 29 9.32 -8.57 -0.46
C PHE A 29 10.62 -7.76 -0.39
N LEU A 30 11.41 -7.75 -1.45
CA LEU A 30 12.64 -6.95 -1.51
C LEU A 30 12.35 -5.45 -1.44
N SER A 31 11.29 -4.98 -2.07
CA SER A 31 10.84 -3.58 -1.93
C SER A 31 10.57 -3.23 -0.48
N PHE A 32 9.92 -4.12 0.28
CA PHE A 32 9.66 -3.92 1.71
C PHE A 32 10.92 -4.01 2.56
N VAL A 33 11.83 -4.92 2.24
CA VAL A 33 13.16 -4.96 2.89
C VAL A 33 13.88 -3.63 2.71
N VAL A 34 13.97 -3.11 1.48
CA VAL A 34 14.60 -1.82 1.15
C VAL A 34 13.87 -0.66 1.83
N TRP A 35 12.54 -0.69 1.84
CA TRP A 35 11.74 0.39 2.41
C TRP A 35 11.88 0.48 3.94
N PHE A 36 12.05 -0.65 4.62
CA PHE A 36 12.12 -0.72 6.09
C PHE A 36 13.51 -1.04 6.64
N ASN A 37 14.56 -1.12 5.80
CA ASN A 37 15.91 -1.51 6.22
C ASN A 37 16.52 -0.62 7.31
N HIS A 38 16.11 0.65 7.40
CA HIS A 38 16.62 1.57 8.39
C HIS A 38 16.04 1.32 9.80
N ALA A 39 14.76 0.92 9.89
CA ALA A 39 14.06 0.87 11.15
C ALA A 39 14.75 -0.01 12.22
N PRO A 40 15.17 -1.25 11.93
CA PRO A 40 15.88 -2.08 12.90
C PRO A 40 17.32 -1.63 13.18
N LEU A 41 17.88 -0.72 12.37
CA LEU A 41 19.25 -0.24 12.46
C LEU A 41 19.35 1.17 13.09
N LEU A 42 18.21 1.77 13.47
CA LEU A 42 18.17 3.14 14.00
C LEU A 42 19.03 3.33 15.26
N GLY A 43 19.11 2.31 16.14
CA GLY A 43 19.98 2.34 17.30
C GLY A 43 21.45 2.50 16.92
N SER A 44 21.94 1.60 16.06
CA SER A 44 23.32 1.64 15.56
C SER A 44 23.62 2.93 14.77
N MET A 45 22.65 3.41 13.98
CA MET A 45 22.79 4.68 13.24
C MET A 45 22.87 5.87 14.18
N ARG A 46 22.05 5.86 15.24
CA ARG A 46 22.04 6.91 16.27
C ARG A 46 23.39 7.02 16.97
N GLU A 47 23.95 5.88 17.40
CA GLU A 47 25.25 5.83 18.06
C GLU A 47 26.37 6.26 17.11
N ALA A 48 26.43 5.70 15.91
CA ALA A 48 27.48 5.95 14.93
C ALA A 48 27.52 7.40 14.40
N MET A 49 26.37 8.05 14.30
CA MET A 49 26.24 9.41 13.73
C MET A 49 25.89 10.49 14.75
N GLY A 50 25.73 10.14 16.03
CA GLY A 50 25.34 11.07 17.09
C GLY A 50 23.95 11.70 16.87
N LEU A 51 22.97 10.92 16.36
CA LEU A 51 21.66 11.45 16.02
C LEU A 51 20.83 11.74 17.29
N SER A 52 20.16 12.89 17.32
CA SER A 52 19.19 13.21 18.35
C SER A 52 17.91 12.38 18.20
N ASP A 53 17.13 12.23 19.28
CA ASP A 53 15.82 11.57 19.25
C ASP A 53 14.90 12.17 18.17
N GLN A 54 14.98 13.47 18.01
CA GLN A 54 14.21 14.22 17.05
C GLN A 54 14.60 13.88 15.60
N GLN A 55 15.89 13.73 15.33
CA GLN A 55 16.41 13.30 14.02
C GLN A 55 16.00 11.86 13.69
N VAL A 56 16.03 10.96 14.67
CA VAL A 56 15.54 9.59 14.52
C VAL A 56 14.05 9.56 14.16
N LYS A 57 13.21 10.33 14.89
CA LYS A 57 11.78 10.46 14.58
C LYS A 57 11.54 11.01 13.16
N THR A 58 12.39 11.95 12.71
CA THR A 58 12.33 12.49 11.34
C THR A 58 12.50 11.41 10.30
N LEU A 59 13.51 10.55 10.45
CA LEU A 59 13.76 9.47 9.48
C LEU A 59 12.57 8.53 9.35
N LEU A 60 11.86 8.24 10.45
CA LEU A 60 10.65 7.43 10.43
C LEU A 60 9.50 8.09 9.65
N ILE A 61 9.30 9.40 9.84
CA ILE A 61 8.23 10.15 9.15
C ILE A 61 8.55 10.30 7.66
N LEU A 62 9.79 10.62 7.31
CA LEU A 62 10.23 10.78 5.91
C LEU A 62 10.07 9.50 5.10
N ASN A 63 10.16 8.35 5.75
CA ASN A 63 9.97 7.04 5.11
C ASN A 63 8.60 6.90 4.43
N VAL A 64 7.56 7.51 4.95
CA VAL A 64 6.18 7.35 4.46
C VAL A 64 5.74 8.50 3.56
N ALA A 65 6.37 9.67 3.72
CA ALA A 65 5.91 10.91 3.08
C ALA A 65 5.84 10.80 1.55
N LEU A 66 6.89 10.33 0.90
CA LEU A 66 6.94 10.22 -0.57
C LEU A 66 6.07 9.08 -1.12
N THR A 67 5.71 8.09 -0.29
CA THR A 67 4.93 6.92 -0.74
C THR A 67 3.54 7.32 -1.25
N ILE A 68 2.92 8.35 -0.66
CA ILE A 68 1.58 8.82 -1.07
C ILE A 68 1.57 9.25 -2.54
N PRO A 69 2.34 10.27 -2.97
CA PRO A 69 2.37 10.68 -4.38
C PRO A 69 3.02 9.61 -5.27
N ALA A 70 4.00 8.87 -4.77
CA ALA A 70 4.67 7.84 -5.54
C ALA A 70 3.72 6.73 -6.02
N ARG A 71 2.74 6.31 -5.22
CA ARG A 71 1.75 5.30 -5.65
C ARG A 71 0.94 5.75 -6.85
N ILE A 72 0.58 7.03 -6.93
CA ILE A 72 -0.15 7.59 -8.08
C ILE A 72 0.75 7.63 -9.31
N VAL A 73 1.97 8.15 -9.17
CA VAL A 73 2.93 8.26 -10.27
C VAL A 73 3.31 6.88 -10.81
N ILE A 74 3.66 5.93 -9.95
CA ILE A 74 3.99 4.56 -10.33
C ILE A 74 2.78 3.86 -10.96
N GLY A 75 1.55 4.13 -10.50
CA GLY A 75 0.33 3.65 -11.13
C GLY A 75 0.19 4.11 -12.60
N MET A 76 0.50 5.37 -12.89
CA MET A 76 0.54 5.88 -14.26
C MET A 76 1.68 5.27 -15.09
N LEU A 77 2.85 5.10 -14.48
CA LEU A 77 4.03 4.53 -15.15
C LEU A 77 3.82 3.05 -15.48
N VAL A 78 3.26 2.25 -14.58
CA VAL A 78 3.01 0.84 -14.83
C VAL A 78 1.97 0.63 -15.92
N ASP A 79 0.92 1.43 -15.98
CA ASP A 79 -0.07 1.35 -17.05
C ASP A 79 0.53 1.73 -18.42
N LYS A 80 1.51 2.65 -18.44
CA LYS A 80 2.17 3.11 -19.67
C LYS A 80 3.26 2.15 -20.17
N PHE A 81 4.17 1.73 -19.29
CA PHE A 81 5.40 1.01 -19.64
C PHE A 81 5.33 -0.49 -19.37
N GLY A 82 4.31 -0.95 -18.63
CA GLY A 82 4.16 -2.34 -18.19
C GLY A 82 4.86 -2.64 -16.86
N PRO A 83 4.41 -3.70 -16.18
CA PRO A 83 4.93 -4.09 -14.87
C PRO A 83 6.40 -4.51 -14.88
N ARG A 84 6.85 -5.21 -15.92
CA ARG A 84 8.23 -5.71 -16.08
C ARG A 84 9.24 -4.58 -15.97
N ILE A 85 9.12 -3.57 -16.82
CA ILE A 85 10.05 -2.44 -16.86
C ILE A 85 9.92 -1.60 -15.59
N THR A 86 8.69 -1.30 -15.18
CA THR A 86 8.43 -0.41 -14.03
C THR A 86 8.95 -1.00 -12.72
N TYR A 87 8.78 -2.33 -12.50
CA TYR A 87 9.30 -2.96 -11.28
C TYR A 87 10.83 -3.06 -11.27
N SER A 88 11.41 -3.46 -12.41
CA SER A 88 12.86 -3.51 -12.54
C SER A 88 13.50 -2.14 -12.30
N ALA A 89 12.92 -1.08 -12.87
CA ALA A 89 13.38 0.29 -12.65
C ALA A 89 13.21 0.73 -11.19
N LEU A 90 12.07 0.41 -10.55
CA LEU A 90 11.84 0.73 -9.13
C LEU A 90 12.87 0.07 -8.22
N LEU A 91 13.15 -1.23 -8.43
CA LEU A 91 14.15 -1.96 -7.65
C LEU A 91 15.58 -1.46 -7.92
N ALA A 92 15.90 -1.12 -9.17
CA ALA A 92 17.21 -0.61 -9.54
C ALA A 92 17.48 0.76 -8.92
N VAL A 93 16.52 1.70 -9.02
CA VAL A 93 16.64 3.02 -8.41
C VAL A 93 16.65 2.91 -6.88
N GLY A 94 15.77 2.08 -6.30
CA GLY A 94 15.74 1.83 -4.85
C GLY A 94 17.05 1.25 -4.34
N GLY A 95 17.61 0.28 -5.07
CA GLY A 95 18.93 -0.29 -4.76
C GLY A 95 20.06 0.75 -4.80
N GLY A 96 20.08 1.61 -5.84
CA GLY A 96 21.02 2.73 -5.92
C GLY A 96 20.87 3.73 -4.77
N LEU A 97 19.65 4.06 -4.38
CA LEU A 97 19.38 4.92 -3.24
C LEU A 97 19.77 4.30 -1.88
N CYS A 98 19.79 2.97 -1.76
CA CYS A 98 20.35 2.31 -0.58
C CYS A 98 21.84 2.62 -0.41
N PHE A 99 22.62 2.64 -1.48
CA PHE A 99 24.02 3.05 -1.42
C PHE A 99 24.16 4.52 -1.06
N PHE A 100 23.32 5.40 -1.64
CA PHE A 100 23.30 6.82 -1.27
C PHE A 100 22.99 7.00 0.23
N PHE A 101 22.02 6.24 0.76
CA PHE A 101 21.71 6.24 2.19
C PHE A 101 22.85 5.67 3.04
N ALA A 102 23.44 4.55 2.63
CA ALA A 102 24.54 3.89 3.35
C ALA A 102 25.79 4.76 3.45
N PHE A 103 26.10 5.52 2.42
CA PHE A 103 27.28 6.39 2.37
C PHE A 103 27.04 7.84 2.84
N ALA A 104 25.85 8.15 3.34
CA ALA A 104 25.55 9.46 3.89
C ALA A 104 26.45 9.80 5.09
N GLN A 105 27.07 10.99 5.07
CA GLN A 105 27.98 11.47 6.12
C GLN A 105 27.34 12.54 7.01
N SER A 106 26.18 13.06 6.64
CA SER A 106 25.45 14.06 7.40
C SER A 106 23.99 13.67 7.58
N PHE A 107 23.33 14.22 8.61
CA PHE A 107 21.91 14.01 8.81
C PHE A 107 21.09 14.48 7.60
N GLN A 108 21.45 15.59 6.96
CA GLN A 108 20.73 16.13 5.80
C GLN A 108 20.76 15.16 4.61
N THR A 109 21.93 14.59 4.29
CA THR A 109 22.08 13.57 3.23
C THR A 109 21.35 12.30 3.59
N LEU A 110 21.40 11.88 4.85
CA LEU A 110 20.69 10.71 5.35
C LEU A 110 19.16 10.89 5.23
N ALA A 111 18.67 12.05 5.65
CA ALA A 111 17.23 12.41 5.59
C ALA A 111 16.73 12.49 4.14
N LEU A 112 17.51 13.13 3.25
CA LEU A 112 17.18 13.19 1.82
C LEU A 112 17.11 11.81 1.19
N ALA A 113 18.11 10.97 1.43
CA ALA A 113 18.15 9.60 0.92
C ALA A 113 16.96 8.79 1.44
N ARG A 114 16.60 8.94 2.74
CA ARG A 114 15.44 8.28 3.33
C ARG A 114 14.12 8.74 2.74
N PHE A 115 13.96 10.05 2.54
CA PHE A 115 12.80 10.61 1.86
C PHE A 115 12.64 10.02 0.45
N LEU A 116 13.72 10.04 -0.33
CA LEU A 116 13.72 9.48 -1.69
C LEU A 116 13.38 7.98 -1.68
N LEU A 117 13.95 7.18 -0.76
CA LEU A 117 13.64 5.76 -0.62
C LEU A 117 12.16 5.48 -0.34
N GLY A 118 11.42 6.45 0.18
CA GLY A 118 9.96 6.33 0.41
C GLY A 118 9.16 5.94 -0.85
N PHE A 119 9.66 6.24 -2.07
CA PHE A 119 8.97 5.87 -3.31
C PHE A 119 8.89 4.35 -3.53
N VAL A 120 9.81 3.58 -2.96
CA VAL A 120 9.88 2.11 -3.12
C VAL A 120 8.61 1.42 -2.59
N GLY A 121 7.95 2.00 -1.60
CA GLY A 121 6.65 1.54 -1.10
C GLY A 121 5.52 1.55 -2.15
N ALA A 122 5.72 2.23 -3.30
CA ALA A 122 4.81 2.19 -4.44
C ALA A 122 4.93 0.92 -5.29
N GLY A 123 5.93 0.06 -5.05
CA GLY A 123 6.08 -1.25 -5.71
C GLY A 123 4.82 -2.12 -5.62
N PHE A 124 4.04 -1.94 -4.55
CA PHE A 124 2.75 -2.58 -4.37
C PHE A 124 1.82 -2.46 -5.59
N VAL A 125 1.72 -1.27 -6.17
CA VAL A 125 0.82 -0.97 -7.30
C VAL A 125 1.22 -1.75 -8.56
N ILE A 126 2.52 -1.96 -8.77
CA ILE A 126 3.06 -2.66 -9.94
C ILE A 126 2.63 -4.12 -9.95
N GLY A 127 2.76 -4.80 -8.80
CA GLY A 127 2.36 -6.19 -8.70
C GLY A 127 0.84 -6.39 -8.78
N ILE A 128 0.04 -5.44 -8.26
CA ILE A 128 -1.42 -5.45 -8.46
C ILE A 128 -1.74 -5.49 -9.96
N ARG A 129 -1.07 -4.66 -10.76
CA ARG A 129 -1.23 -4.65 -12.21
C ARG A 129 -0.78 -5.98 -12.84
N MET A 130 0.43 -6.46 -12.48
CA MET A 130 0.99 -7.71 -12.99
C MET A 130 0.05 -8.90 -12.73
N ILE A 131 -0.38 -9.07 -11.49
CA ILE A 131 -1.27 -10.18 -11.12
C ILE A 131 -2.62 -10.08 -11.82
N GLY A 132 -3.14 -8.86 -11.99
CA GLY A 132 -4.37 -8.61 -12.75
C GLY A 132 -4.28 -9.04 -14.22
N GLU A 133 -3.09 -8.99 -14.85
CA GLU A 133 -2.88 -9.45 -16.23
C GLU A 133 -2.73 -10.97 -16.35
N TRP A 134 -2.16 -11.64 -15.34
CA TRP A 134 -1.82 -13.05 -15.40
C TRP A 134 -2.88 -14.00 -14.84
N PHE A 135 -3.76 -13.49 -13.95
CA PHE A 135 -4.73 -14.36 -13.26
C PHE A 135 -6.16 -14.06 -13.70
N PRO A 136 -6.99 -15.12 -13.90
CA PRO A 136 -8.40 -14.95 -14.18
C PRO A 136 -9.14 -14.39 -12.96
N ALA A 137 -10.29 -13.76 -13.19
CA ALA A 137 -11.08 -13.10 -12.17
C ALA A 137 -11.38 -13.99 -10.93
N ARG A 138 -11.61 -15.30 -11.14
CA ARG A 138 -11.90 -16.27 -10.06
C ARG A 138 -10.70 -16.59 -9.14
N GLN A 139 -9.48 -16.20 -9.51
CA GLN A 139 -8.26 -16.51 -8.78
C GLN A 139 -7.44 -15.24 -8.46
N VAL A 140 -7.83 -14.11 -9.02
CA VAL A 140 -7.07 -12.87 -8.90
C VAL A 140 -6.98 -12.40 -7.44
N GLY A 141 -8.05 -12.52 -6.66
CA GLY A 141 -8.07 -12.11 -5.27
C GLY A 141 -7.12 -12.93 -4.41
N PHE A 142 -7.12 -14.25 -4.56
CA PHE A 142 -6.15 -15.11 -3.85
C PHE A 142 -4.70 -14.79 -4.25
N ALA A 143 -4.43 -14.65 -5.55
CA ALA A 143 -3.10 -14.33 -6.06
C ALA A 143 -2.62 -12.94 -5.59
N GLN A 144 -3.51 -11.94 -5.57
CA GLN A 144 -3.24 -10.61 -5.00
C GLN A 144 -2.94 -10.68 -3.50
N GLY A 145 -3.70 -11.50 -2.78
CA GLY A 145 -3.49 -11.73 -1.35
C GLY A 145 -2.13 -12.36 -1.04
N VAL A 146 -1.71 -13.38 -1.81
CA VAL A 146 -0.39 -14.01 -1.71
C VAL A 146 0.70 -12.98 -2.01
N TYR A 147 0.57 -12.26 -3.12
CA TYR A 147 1.50 -11.20 -3.51
C TYR A 147 1.68 -10.16 -2.39
N ALA A 148 0.58 -9.63 -1.89
CA ALA A 148 0.61 -8.57 -0.89
C ALA A 148 1.03 -9.08 0.50
N GLY A 149 0.53 -10.24 0.93
CA GLY A 149 0.82 -10.81 2.24
C GLY A 149 2.29 -11.23 2.37
N TRP A 150 2.79 -11.97 1.39
CA TRP A 150 4.18 -12.44 1.38
C TRP A 150 5.17 -11.32 1.11
N GLY A 151 4.79 -10.34 0.28
CA GLY A 151 5.61 -9.17 0.07
C GLY A 151 5.77 -8.31 1.33
N ASN A 152 4.69 -8.02 2.05
CA ASN A 152 4.74 -7.25 3.29
C ASN A 152 5.63 -7.89 4.37
N PHE A 153 5.80 -9.21 4.34
CA PHE A 153 6.72 -9.91 5.25
C PHE A 153 8.17 -9.42 5.13
N GLY A 154 8.54 -8.75 4.04
CA GLY A 154 9.88 -8.16 3.87
C GLY A 154 10.28 -7.21 5.00
N SER A 155 9.34 -6.46 5.59
CA SER A 155 9.63 -5.59 6.74
C SER A 155 9.99 -6.38 8.00
N ALA A 156 9.28 -7.48 8.27
CA ALA A 156 9.59 -8.37 9.38
C ALA A 156 10.93 -9.10 9.16
N ALA A 157 11.20 -9.55 7.93
CA ALA A 157 12.49 -10.14 7.58
C ALA A 157 13.65 -9.15 7.77
N ALA A 158 13.48 -7.89 7.38
CA ALA A 158 14.46 -6.85 7.64
C ALA A 158 14.72 -6.68 9.14
N ALA A 159 13.65 -6.64 9.95
CA ALA A 159 13.76 -6.50 11.40
C ALA A 159 14.50 -7.68 12.07
N LEU A 160 14.31 -8.89 11.55
CA LEU A 160 14.96 -10.10 12.09
C LEU A 160 16.42 -10.26 11.65
N ILE A 161 16.72 -9.91 10.39
CA ILE A 161 18.00 -10.25 9.74
C ILE A 161 19.01 -9.11 9.84
N LEU A 162 18.60 -7.85 9.61
CA LEU A 162 19.54 -6.75 9.45
C LEU A 162 20.34 -6.40 10.71
N PRO A 163 19.80 -6.44 11.94
CA PRO A 163 20.62 -6.23 13.13
C PRO A 163 21.75 -7.25 13.27
N THR A 164 21.47 -8.53 13.00
CA THR A 164 22.47 -9.59 13.04
C THR A 164 23.54 -9.37 11.96
N LEU A 165 23.15 -8.97 10.74
CA LEU A 165 24.12 -8.65 9.68
C LEU A 165 24.97 -7.44 10.06
N ALA A 166 24.38 -6.39 10.63
CA ALA A 166 25.15 -5.23 11.08
C ALA A 166 26.18 -5.61 12.15
N LEU A 167 25.83 -6.48 13.09
CA LEU A 167 26.76 -7.01 14.09
C LEU A 167 27.88 -7.86 13.46
N LEU A 168 27.52 -8.71 12.48
CA LEU A 168 28.50 -9.55 11.76
C LEU A 168 29.50 -8.73 10.94
N PHE A 169 29.06 -7.64 10.33
CA PHE A 169 29.97 -6.71 9.63
C PHE A 169 30.84 -5.91 10.60
N GLY A 170 30.41 -5.77 11.84
CA GLY A 170 31.14 -5.19 12.94
C GLY A 170 31.36 -3.68 12.89
N GLY A 171 31.78 -3.12 14.05
CA GLY A 171 32.09 -1.71 14.21
C GLY A 171 30.92 -0.74 13.95
N ASP A 172 31.22 0.55 14.03
CA ASP A 172 30.26 1.64 13.84
C ASP A 172 29.69 1.72 12.41
N GLN A 173 30.32 1.05 11.45
CA GLN A 173 29.92 1.03 10.05
C GLN A 173 29.05 -0.17 9.66
N GLY A 174 28.83 -1.14 10.55
CA GLY A 174 28.12 -2.38 10.26
C GLY A 174 26.71 -2.16 9.68
N TRP A 175 26.00 -1.16 10.19
CA TRP A 175 24.70 -0.78 9.67
C TRP A 175 24.75 -0.31 8.20
N ARG A 176 25.83 0.37 7.78
CA ARG A 176 26.01 0.85 6.41
C ARG A 176 26.17 -0.30 5.44
N TYR A 177 26.99 -1.29 5.80
CA TYR A 177 27.16 -2.50 5.00
C TYR A 177 25.88 -3.34 4.93
N ALA A 178 25.12 -3.43 6.02
CA ALA A 178 23.82 -4.11 6.02
C ALA A 178 22.82 -3.43 5.06
N VAL A 179 22.74 -2.10 5.07
CA VAL A 179 21.91 -1.34 4.13
C VAL A 179 22.41 -1.47 2.70
N ALA A 180 23.73 -1.35 2.46
CA ALA A 180 24.33 -1.50 1.13
C ALA A 180 24.06 -2.89 0.53
N LEU A 181 24.10 -3.94 1.36
CA LEU A 181 23.78 -5.31 0.95
C LEU A 181 22.32 -5.42 0.47
N THR A 182 21.36 -4.79 1.17
CA THR A 182 19.96 -4.77 0.69
C THR A 182 19.85 -4.08 -0.66
N GLY A 183 20.62 -3.02 -0.88
CA GLY A 183 20.69 -2.32 -2.17
C GLY A 183 21.29 -3.20 -3.27
N ALA A 184 22.37 -3.90 -2.99
CA ALA A 184 23.02 -4.82 -3.94
C ALA A 184 22.07 -5.96 -4.35
N ILE A 185 21.35 -6.56 -3.38
CA ILE A 185 20.35 -7.60 -3.64
C ILE A 185 19.22 -7.05 -4.51
N ALA A 186 18.73 -5.85 -4.22
CA ALA A 186 17.66 -5.22 -5.01
C ALA A 186 18.10 -4.94 -6.45
N LEU A 187 19.34 -4.46 -6.67
CA LEU A 187 19.94 -4.26 -8.00
C LEU A 187 20.07 -5.57 -8.77
N GLY A 188 20.61 -6.61 -8.14
CA GLY A 188 20.73 -7.94 -8.74
C GLY A 188 19.36 -8.50 -9.12
N TYR A 189 18.38 -8.38 -8.22
CA TYR A 189 17.04 -8.87 -8.48
C TYR A 189 16.27 -8.04 -9.52
N ALA A 190 16.54 -6.75 -9.66
CA ALA A 190 16.00 -5.92 -10.73
C ALA A 190 16.32 -6.53 -12.11
N LEU A 191 17.54 -7.01 -12.32
CA LEU A 191 17.95 -7.69 -13.54
C LEU A 191 17.26 -9.06 -13.67
N VAL A 192 17.24 -9.86 -12.60
CA VAL A 192 16.56 -11.16 -12.57
C VAL A 192 15.08 -11.02 -12.91
N TYR A 193 14.41 -10.03 -12.33
CA TYR A 193 13.00 -9.73 -12.61
C TYR A 193 12.80 -9.33 -14.07
N TYR A 194 13.65 -8.43 -14.59
CA TYR A 194 13.58 -7.98 -15.98
C TYR A 194 13.72 -9.14 -16.99
N LEU A 195 14.63 -10.06 -16.72
CA LEU A 195 14.89 -11.21 -17.62
C LEU A 195 13.87 -12.35 -17.44
N GLY A 196 13.36 -12.54 -16.20
CA GLY A 196 12.52 -13.68 -15.83
C GLY A 196 11.02 -13.49 -16.02
N VAL A 197 10.56 -12.25 -16.24
CA VAL A 197 9.13 -11.88 -16.22
C VAL A 197 8.70 -11.30 -17.57
N ARG A 198 7.43 -11.51 -17.93
CA ARG A 198 6.73 -10.84 -19.06
C ARG A 198 5.54 -10.07 -18.51
N ASP A 199 5.14 -8.98 -19.17
CA ASP A 199 4.03 -8.14 -18.72
C ASP A 199 2.68 -8.86 -18.75
N MET A 200 2.51 -9.81 -19.67
CA MET A 200 1.26 -10.55 -19.91
C MET A 200 1.54 -11.95 -20.43
N PRO A 201 0.55 -12.88 -20.39
CA PRO A 201 0.62 -14.18 -21.04
C PRO A 201 0.84 -14.06 -22.55
N GLU A 202 1.45 -15.09 -23.17
CA GLU A 202 1.58 -15.17 -24.61
C GLU A 202 0.21 -15.18 -25.28
N GLY A 203 0.09 -14.46 -26.40
CA GLY A 203 -1.18 -14.30 -27.12
C GLY A 203 -2.18 -13.32 -26.49
N SER A 204 -1.85 -12.71 -25.35
CA SER A 204 -2.68 -11.68 -24.73
C SER A 204 -2.23 -10.28 -25.14
N THR A 205 -3.13 -9.29 -25.05
CA THR A 205 -2.84 -7.89 -25.33
C THR A 205 -2.75 -7.09 -24.04
N TYR A 206 -1.70 -6.27 -23.91
CA TYR A 206 -1.56 -5.36 -22.80
C TYR A 206 -2.38 -4.09 -23.06
N PHE A 207 -3.48 -3.93 -22.31
CA PHE A 207 -4.37 -2.79 -22.46
C PHE A 207 -3.76 -1.55 -21.79
N LYS A 208 -3.51 -0.51 -22.61
CA LYS A 208 -2.99 0.77 -22.13
C LYS A 208 -4.12 1.80 -22.00
N PRO A 209 -3.97 2.79 -21.11
CA PRO A 209 -4.88 3.94 -21.10
C PRO A 209 -4.91 4.65 -22.46
N ASN A 210 -6.08 5.16 -22.86
CA ASN A 210 -6.20 5.93 -24.11
C ASN A 210 -5.44 7.26 -24.06
N LYS A 211 -5.28 7.82 -22.85
CA LYS A 211 -4.56 9.06 -22.58
C LYS A 211 -3.67 8.93 -21.36
N HIS A 212 -2.64 9.77 -21.30
CA HIS A 212 -1.68 9.81 -20.23
C HIS A 212 -1.77 11.14 -19.46
N GLY A 213 -1.52 11.09 -18.14
CA GLY A 213 -1.44 12.26 -17.27
C GLY A 213 -2.52 12.36 -16.20
N GLY A 214 -3.45 11.40 -16.14
CA GLY A 214 -4.49 11.30 -15.11
C GLY A 214 -5.44 10.16 -15.42
N LEU A 215 -6.23 9.76 -14.41
CA LEU A 215 -7.25 8.73 -14.58
C LEU A 215 -8.36 9.22 -15.52
N GLU A 216 -8.67 8.41 -16.52
CA GLU A 216 -9.80 8.67 -17.42
C GLU A 216 -11.11 8.39 -16.69
N VAL A 217 -11.99 9.37 -16.59
CA VAL A 217 -13.33 9.22 -16.01
C VAL A 217 -14.42 9.33 -17.08
N THR A 218 -15.63 8.91 -16.76
CA THR A 218 -16.65 8.66 -17.79
C THR A 218 -17.86 9.60 -17.71
N SER A 219 -17.95 10.42 -16.67
CA SER A 219 -19.00 11.43 -16.51
C SER A 219 -18.46 12.72 -15.88
N ARG A 220 -19.24 13.80 -15.98
CA ARG A 220 -18.93 15.07 -15.30
C ARG A 220 -18.91 14.90 -13.78
N GLY A 221 -19.86 14.14 -13.23
CA GLY A 221 -19.90 13.83 -11.79
C GLY A 221 -18.66 13.09 -11.33
N ASP A 222 -18.22 12.08 -12.09
CA ASP A 222 -16.99 11.33 -11.81
C ASP A 222 -15.75 12.25 -11.85
N PHE A 223 -15.73 13.23 -12.74
CA PHE A 223 -14.63 14.20 -12.83
C PHE A 223 -14.50 15.03 -11.55
N PHE A 224 -15.62 15.61 -11.06
CA PHE A 224 -15.59 16.37 -9.81
C PHE A 224 -15.31 15.50 -8.60
N ALA A 225 -15.85 14.28 -8.56
CA ALA A 225 -15.55 13.30 -7.52
C ALA A 225 -14.05 12.96 -7.50
N TYR A 226 -13.42 12.77 -8.65
CA TYR A 226 -11.99 12.51 -8.76
C TYR A 226 -11.14 13.70 -8.29
N LEU A 227 -11.50 14.94 -8.67
CA LEU A 227 -10.84 16.13 -8.17
C LEU A 227 -10.92 16.22 -6.63
N LEU A 228 -12.13 16.03 -6.09
CA LEU A 228 -12.36 16.04 -4.64
C LEU A 228 -11.51 14.98 -3.93
N MET A 229 -11.41 13.78 -4.50
CA MET A 229 -10.60 12.69 -3.95
C MET A 229 -9.08 12.96 -3.99
N ASN A 230 -8.59 13.92 -4.74
CA ASN A 230 -7.18 14.30 -4.68
C ASN A 230 -6.88 15.19 -3.45
N ILE A 231 -7.85 15.92 -2.91
CA ILE A 231 -7.64 16.83 -1.77
C ILE A 231 -7.05 16.12 -0.54
N PRO A 232 -7.59 14.99 -0.05
CA PRO A 232 -7.05 14.30 1.12
C PRO A 232 -5.58 13.87 0.97
N LEU A 233 -5.12 13.60 -0.27
CA LEU A 233 -3.72 13.22 -0.54
C LEU A 233 -2.76 14.38 -0.23
N TYR A 234 -3.13 15.59 -0.63
CA TYR A 234 -2.34 16.80 -0.38
C TYR A 234 -2.47 17.27 1.06
N LEU A 235 -3.66 17.13 1.67
CA LEU A 235 -3.85 17.42 3.09
C LEU A 235 -2.99 16.50 3.97
N ALA A 236 -2.85 15.22 3.65
CA ALA A 236 -1.97 14.31 4.39
C ALA A 236 -0.50 14.77 4.32
N LEU A 237 -0.02 15.23 3.14
CA LEU A 237 1.33 15.77 3.00
C LEU A 237 1.51 17.10 3.77
N ALA A 238 0.49 17.95 3.77
CA ALA A 238 0.49 19.19 4.54
C ALA A 238 0.51 18.91 6.05
N LEU A 239 -0.25 17.92 6.54
CA LEU A 239 -0.23 17.49 7.94
C LEU A 239 1.16 16.96 8.36
N ILE A 240 1.80 16.13 7.50
CA ILE A 240 3.17 15.66 7.75
C ILE A 240 4.11 16.86 7.86
N THR A 241 4.02 17.83 6.94
CA THR A 241 4.85 19.05 6.96
C THR A 241 4.64 19.83 8.25
N GLY A 242 3.38 20.03 8.68
CA GLY A 242 3.04 20.70 9.94
C GLY A 242 3.66 19.98 11.16
N LYS A 243 3.52 18.67 11.22
CA LYS A 243 4.13 17.85 12.30
C LYS A 243 5.66 17.97 12.34
N LEU A 244 6.32 17.97 11.19
CA LEU A 244 7.77 18.17 11.11
C LEU A 244 8.17 19.58 11.59
N THR A 245 7.32 20.57 11.36
CA THR A 245 7.54 21.95 11.84
C THR A 245 7.35 22.05 13.37
N GLU A 246 6.29 21.45 13.90
CA GLU A 246 6.06 21.38 15.36
C GLU A 246 7.24 20.72 16.10
N LEU A 247 7.86 19.71 15.47
CA LEU A 247 9.05 19.03 15.98
C LEU A 247 10.35 19.84 15.78
N GLY A 248 10.29 21.03 15.20
CA GLY A 248 11.46 21.87 14.91
C GLY A 248 12.38 21.35 13.81
N LEU A 249 11.90 20.39 13.00
CA LEU A 249 12.68 19.70 11.97
C LEU A 249 12.62 20.41 10.62
N VAL A 250 11.55 21.13 10.39
CA VAL A 250 11.36 22.00 9.23
C VAL A 250 11.13 23.42 9.74
N PRO A 251 11.97 24.40 9.34
CA PRO A 251 11.74 25.80 9.71
C PRO A 251 10.39 26.28 9.15
N GLU A 252 9.70 27.17 9.87
CA GLU A 252 8.39 27.70 9.43
C GLU A 252 8.41 28.32 8.03
N ALA A 253 9.50 29.02 7.67
CA ALA A 253 9.67 29.57 6.34
C ALA A 253 9.71 28.49 5.27
N ALA A 254 10.42 27.37 5.51
CA ALA A 254 10.47 26.23 4.60
C ALA A 254 9.12 25.51 4.52
N ALA A 255 8.41 25.36 5.64
CA ALA A 255 7.07 24.78 5.69
C ALA A 255 6.07 25.57 4.82
N LYS A 256 6.11 26.90 4.89
CA LYS A 256 5.29 27.78 4.03
C LYS A 256 5.60 27.54 2.54
N VAL A 257 6.87 27.45 2.18
CA VAL A 257 7.29 27.14 0.80
C VAL A 257 6.77 25.77 0.39
N ILE A 258 6.91 24.73 1.22
CA ILE A 258 6.39 23.39 0.94
C ILE A 258 4.87 23.42 0.71
N HIS A 259 4.10 24.12 1.54
CA HIS A 259 2.64 24.24 1.36
C HIS A 259 2.28 24.92 0.02
N TRP A 260 3.01 25.98 -0.38
CA TRP A 260 2.80 26.62 -1.68
C TRP A 260 3.18 25.69 -2.85
N VAL A 261 4.26 24.91 -2.71
CA VAL A 261 4.66 23.90 -3.70
C VAL A 261 3.59 22.83 -3.82
N LEU A 262 3.06 22.32 -2.70
CA LEU A 262 1.96 21.34 -2.69
C LEU A 262 0.70 21.90 -3.39
N ALA A 263 0.33 23.17 -3.11
CA ALA A 263 -0.79 23.83 -3.79
C ALA A 263 -0.54 23.97 -5.30
N GLY A 264 0.68 24.33 -5.72
CA GLY A 264 1.08 24.41 -7.12
C GLY A 264 1.02 23.03 -7.83
N ILE A 265 1.50 21.97 -7.18
CA ILE A 265 1.44 20.60 -7.71
C ILE A 265 -0.03 20.15 -7.80
N PHE A 266 -0.86 20.43 -6.80
CA PHE A 266 -2.30 20.13 -6.85
C PHE A 266 -2.99 20.83 -8.03
N ALA A 267 -2.70 22.11 -8.25
CA ALA A 267 -3.24 22.87 -9.39
C ALA A 267 -2.76 22.27 -10.73
N TYR A 268 -1.49 21.94 -10.85
CA TYR A 268 -0.92 21.30 -12.04
C TYR A 268 -1.54 19.92 -12.29
N GLN A 269 -1.70 19.11 -11.27
CA GLN A 269 -2.37 17.79 -11.38
C GLN A 269 -3.84 17.94 -11.77
N SER A 270 -4.55 18.90 -11.15
CA SER A 270 -5.95 19.19 -11.48
C SER A 270 -6.12 19.63 -12.96
N TYR A 271 -5.17 20.43 -13.45
CA TYR A 271 -5.11 20.78 -14.88
C TYR A 271 -4.84 19.55 -15.75
N GLY A 272 -3.92 18.68 -15.35
CA GLY A 272 -3.66 17.40 -16.04
C GLY A 272 -4.90 16.51 -16.12
N ILE A 273 -5.63 16.38 -15.02
CA ILE A 273 -6.91 15.65 -14.94
C ILE A 273 -7.94 16.27 -15.89
N TYR A 274 -8.07 17.61 -15.89
CA TYR A 274 -8.96 18.32 -16.80
C TYR A 274 -8.59 18.05 -18.27
N ARG A 275 -7.31 18.19 -18.63
CA ARG A 275 -6.81 17.98 -20.00
C ARG A 275 -7.12 16.57 -20.51
N VAL A 276 -6.95 15.55 -19.67
CA VAL A 276 -7.28 14.15 -20.02
C VAL A 276 -8.77 13.96 -20.23
N ASN A 277 -9.60 14.62 -19.41
CA ASN A 277 -11.04 14.42 -19.35
C ASN A 277 -11.86 15.53 -20.05
N ALA A 278 -11.24 16.52 -20.70
CA ALA A 278 -11.93 17.68 -21.29
C ALA A 278 -13.07 17.28 -22.25
N LYS A 279 -12.93 16.19 -22.99
CA LYS A 279 -13.95 15.73 -23.96
C LYS A 279 -15.29 15.36 -23.33
N ILE A 280 -15.31 14.95 -22.03
CA ILE A 280 -16.58 14.57 -21.36
C ILE A 280 -17.54 15.76 -21.19
N PHE A 281 -17.04 16.98 -21.27
CA PHE A 281 -17.87 18.19 -21.18
C PHE A 281 -18.63 18.49 -22.49
N GLY A 282 -18.12 18.00 -23.63
CA GLY A 282 -18.72 18.20 -24.95
C GLY A 282 -19.40 16.94 -25.51
N GLN A 283 -18.84 15.76 -25.29
CA GLN A 283 -19.31 14.50 -25.88
C GLN A 283 -19.38 13.38 -24.86
N PRO A 284 -20.43 12.55 -24.87
CA PRO A 284 -20.51 11.40 -23.97
C PRO A 284 -19.46 10.34 -24.34
N VAL A 285 -18.84 9.76 -23.32
CA VAL A 285 -17.92 8.62 -23.50
C VAL A 285 -18.69 7.42 -24.08
N PRO A 286 -18.15 6.71 -25.08
CA PRO A 286 -18.76 5.49 -25.62
C PRO A 286 -19.06 4.48 -24.52
N LYS A 287 -20.21 3.79 -24.61
CA LYS A 287 -20.67 2.86 -23.55
C LYS A 287 -19.64 1.82 -23.16
N ILE A 288 -18.85 1.31 -24.14
CA ILE A 288 -17.84 0.27 -23.95
C ILE A 288 -16.67 0.70 -23.06
N PHE A 289 -16.39 2.00 -22.97
CA PHE A 289 -15.33 2.54 -22.11
C PHE A 289 -15.82 3.04 -20.74
N ARG A 290 -17.14 2.96 -20.50
CA ARG A 290 -17.71 3.47 -19.26
C ARG A 290 -17.48 2.51 -18.11
N TYR A 291 -17.04 3.07 -16.99
CA TYR A 291 -17.04 2.42 -15.68
C TYR A 291 -17.55 3.42 -14.64
N LYS A 292 -17.90 2.95 -13.47
CA LYS A 292 -18.45 3.82 -12.41
C LYS A 292 -17.32 4.19 -11.45
N PHE A 293 -16.86 5.44 -11.50
CA PHE A 293 -15.80 5.96 -10.63
C PHE A 293 -16.17 5.84 -9.13
N LYS A 294 -17.45 5.82 -8.78
CA LYS A 294 -17.90 5.53 -7.40
C LYS A 294 -17.31 4.26 -6.81
N GLN A 295 -17.01 3.25 -7.63
CA GLN A 295 -16.37 2.00 -7.18
C GLN A 295 -14.95 2.27 -6.66
N VAL A 296 -14.21 3.11 -7.38
CA VAL A 296 -12.87 3.53 -6.97
C VAL A 296 -12.92 4.30 -5.66
N ALA A 297 -13.89 5.22 -5.52
CA ALA A 297 -14.08 6.01 -4.30
C ALA A 297 -14.40 5.11 -3.08
N ILE A 298 -15.33 4.16 -3.24
CA ILE A 298 -15.71 3.23 -2.17
C ILE A 298 -14.53 2.33 -1.77
N LEU A 299 -13.79 1.78 -2.74
CA LEU A 299 -12.61 0.97 -2.45
C LEU A 299 -11.48 1.79 -1.82
N SER A 300 -11.31 3.05 -2.21
CA SER A 300 -10.36 3.97 -1.57
C SER A 300 -10.71 4.20 -0.10
N LEU A 301 -11.99 4.41 0.21
CA LEU A 301 -12.44 4.56 1.60
C LEU A 301 -12.27 3.24 2.38
N ALA A 302 -12.61 2.10 1.79
CA ALA A 302 -12.41 0.79 2.41
C ALA A 302 -10.93 0.53 2.71
N TYR A 303 -10.03 0.90 1.80
CA TYR A 303 -8.59 0.71 1.99
C TYR A 303 -7.98 1.73 2.94
N LEU A 304 -8.52 2.95 2.99
CA LEU A 304 -8.18 3.95 4.02
C LEU A 304 -8.39 3.38 5.41
N VAL A 305 -9.51 2.68 5.63
CA VAL A 305 -9.82 2.10 6.93
C VAL A 305 -8.99 0.84 7.18
N THR A 306 -8.95 -0.13 6.25
CA THR A 306 -8.28 -1.41 6.48
C THR A 306 -6.77 -1.24 6.58
N PHE A 307 -6.11 -0.71 5.57
CA PHE A 307 -4.66 -0.53 5.56
C PHE A 307 -4.21 0.66 6.39
N GLY A 308 -4.99 1.75 6.41
CA GLY A 308 -4.65 2.91 7.24
C GLY A 308 -4.69 2.59 8.73
N SER A 309 -5.67 1.82 9.19
CA SER A 309 -5.69 1.35 10.58
C SER A 309 -4.59 0.34 10.89
N GLU A 310 -4.26 -0.55 9.93
CA GLU A 310 -3.11 -1.46 10.04
C GLU A 310 -1.83 -0.68 10.35
N LEU A 311 -1.52 0.34 9.54
CA LEU A 311 -0.32 1.16 9.72
C LEU A 311 -0.29 1.87 11.08
N ALA A 312 -1.41 2.46 11.48
CA ALA A 312 -1.50 3.21 12.73
C ALA A 312 -1.42 2.29 13.95
N VAL A 313 -2.16 1.18 13.95
CA VAL A 313 -2.22 0.25 15.08
C VAL A 313 -0.89 -0.50 15.26
N VAL A 314 -0.28 -1.01 14.18
CA VAL A 314 1.04 -1.65 14.26
C VAL A 314 2.07 -0.71 14.88
N SER A 315 2.01 0.58 14.54
CA SER A 315 2.96 1.57 15.05
C SER A 315 2.79 1.86 16.54
N MET A 316 1.54 1.86 17.07
CA MET A 316 1.26 2.26 18.45
C MET A 316 1.11 1.09 19.42
N LEU A 317 0.87 -0.12 18.92
CA LEU A 317 0.48 -1.27 19.74
C LEU A 317 1.53 -1.68 20.79
N PRO A 318 2.86 -1.66 20.52
CA PRO A 318 3.87 -1.93 21.56
C PRO A 318 3.79 -0.92 22.70
N LEU A 319 3.64 0.36 22.39
CA LEU A 319 3.52 1.42 23.40
C LEU A 319 2.24 1.22 24.23
N PHE A 320 1.12 0.92 23.57
CA PHE A 320 -0.15 0.64 24.23
C PHE A 320 -0.02 -0.49 25.27
N PHE A 321 0.59 -1.62 24.90
CA PHE A 321 0.81 -2.73 25.83
C PHE A 321 1.75 -2.34 26.98
N ALA A 322 2.83 -1.60 26.69
CA ALA A 322 3.77 -1.17 27.71
C ALA A 322 3.12 -0.23 28.73
N GLU A 323 2.34 0.73 28.26
CA GLU A 323 1.71 1.75 29.14
C GLU A 323 0.48 1.20 29.89
N THR A 324 -0.41 0.46 29.21
CA THR A 324 -1.66 -0.04 29.77
C THR A 324 -1.42 -1.16 30.77
N PHE A 325 -0.55 -2.12 30.44
CA PHE A 325 -0.32 -3.32 31.25
C PHE A 325 1.01 -3.29 32.04
N LYS A 326 1.73 -2.15 31.99
CA LYS A 326 3.03 -1.96 32.67
C LYS A 326 4.08 -3.01 32.31
N LEU A 327 4.11 -3.40 31.03
CA LEU A 327 5.02 -4.43 30.53
C LEU A 327 6.39 -3.83 30.13
N SER A 328 7.42 -4.65 30.14
CA SER A 328 8.71 -4.29 29.54
C SER A 328 8.55 -4.07 28.02
N GLN A 329 9.40 -3.24 27.43
CA GLN A 329 9.37 -2.98 25.98
C GLN A 329 9.47 -4.26 25.13
N VAL A 330 10.27 -5.23 25.57
CA VAL A 330 10.44 -6.52 24.92
C VAL A 330 9.13 -7.32 24.95
N ALA A 331 8.52 -7.46 26.14
CA ALA A 331 7.26 -8.19 26.29
C ALA A 331 6.12 -7.52 25.51
N ALA A 332 6.02 -6.19 25.56
CA ALA A 332 5.05 -5.41 24.82
C ALA A 332 5.19 -5.58 23.30
N GLY A 333 6.43 -5.57 22.79
CA GLY A 333 6.72 -5.83 21.39
C GLY A 333 6.35 -7.25 20.95
N MET A 334 6.65 -8.27 21.79
CA MET A 334 6.28 -9.66 21.52
C MET A 334 4.77 -9.87 21.44
N LEU A 335 4.00 -9.20 22.32
CA LEU A 335 2.54 -9.30 22.33
C LEU A 335 1.87 -8.48 21.21
N ALA A 336 2.55 -7.47 20.68
CA ALA A 336 2.10 -6.72 19.51
C ALA A 336 2.37 -7.46 18.19
N ALA A 337 3.39 -8.30 18.13
CA ALA A 337 3.83 -9.00 16.93
C ALA A 337 2.74 -9.84 16.22
N PRO A 338 1.85 -10.57 16.92
CA PRO A 338 0.78 -11.34 16.27
C PRO A 338 -0.10 -10.50 15.35
N PHE A 339 -0.38 -9.24 15.70
CA PHE A 339 -1.16 -8.34 14.85
C PHE A 339 -0.54 -8.18 13.46
N ALA A 340 0.78 -8.03 13.38
CA ALA A 340 1.48 -7.87 12.11
C ALA A 340 1.72 -9.18 11.37
N LEU A 341 2.00 -10.28 12.09
CA LEU A 341 2.34 -11.58 11.48
C LEU A 341 1.16 -12.25 10.79
N VAL A 342 -0.05 -12.02 11.26
CA VAL A 342 -1.29 -12.57 10.71
C VAL A 342 -1.49 -12.17 9.22
N VAL A 343 -0.85 -11.11 8.75
CA VAL A 343 -0.89 -10.64 7.35
C VAL A 343 -0.54 -11.72 6.34
N LEU A 344 0.42 -12.60 6.68
CA LEU A 344 0.90 -13.67 5.79
C LEU A 344 -0.22 -14.62 5.33
N PHE A 345 -1.19 -14.86 6.20
CA PHE A 345 -2.28 -15.80 5.95
C PHE A 345 -3.60 -15.10 5.64
N MET A 346 -3.88 -14.00 6.32
CA MET A 346 -5.20 -13.37 6.24
C MET A 346 -5.40 -12.55 4.96
N ARG A 347 -4.37 -11.95 4.37
CA ARG A 347 -4.51 -11.30 3.06
C ARG A 347 -4.81 -12.29 1.94
N PRO A 348 -4.07 -13.41 1.79
CA PRO A 348 -4.45 -14.46 0.84
C PRO A 348 -5.85 -15.01 1.08
N LEU A 349 -6.21 -15.28 2.35
CA LEU A 349 -7.52 -15.76 2.72
C LEU A 349 -8.63 -14.76 2.37
N GLY A 350 -8.43 -13.47 2.63
CA GLY A 350 -9.38 -12.40 2.29
C GLY A 350 -9.63 -12.30 0.79
N GLY A 351 -8.58 -12.41 -0.02
CA GLY A 351 -8.69 -12.49 -1.48
C GLY A 351 -9.45 -13.75 -1.92
N TRP A 352 -9.12 -14.91 -1.38
CA TRP A 352 -9.78 -16.18 -1.69
C TRP A 352 -11.26 -16.19 -1.30
N VAL A 353 -11.59 -15.72 -0.09
CA VAL A 353 -12.98 -15.60 0.37
C VAL A 353 -13.76 -14.64 -0.55
N SER A 354 -13.14 -13.54 -0.94
CA SER A 354 -13.71 -12.56 -1.87
C SER A 354 -14.03 -13.18 -3.23
N ASP A 355 -13.10 -13.95 -3.79
CA ASP A 355 -13.29 -14.63 -5.08
C ASP A 355 -14.38 -15.70 -5.02
N ARG A 356 -14.51 -16.42 -3.88
CA ARG A 356 -15.41 -17.57 -3.75
C ARG A 356 -16.83 -17.22 -3.31
N PHE A 357 -16.97 -16.29 -2.34
CA PHE A 357 -18.25 -16.02 -1.67
C PHE A 357 -18.89 -14.70 -2.10
N GLY A 358 -18.27 -13.99 -3.03
CA GLY A 358 -18.75 -12.72 -3.56
C GLY A 358 -18.04 -11.52 -2.95
N ARG A 359 -17.60 -10.63 -3.81
CA ARG A 359 -16.67 -9.54 -3.48
C ARG A 359 -17.27 -8.49 -2.57
N LYS A 360 -18.43 -7.98 -2.93
CA LYS A 360 -19.18 -7.00 -2.11
C LYS A 360 -19.53 -7.58 -0.74
N ARG A 361 -20.08 -8.82 -0.73
CA ARG A 361 -20.50 -9.48 0.51
C ARG A 361 -19.35 -9.67 1.47
N THR A 362 -18.20 -10.12 0.97
CA THR A 362 -16.98 -10.31 1.78
C THR A 362 -16.53 -9.00 2.40
N LEU A 363 -16.45 -7.91 1.62
CA LEU A 363 -16.07 -6.60 2.17
C LEU A 363 -17.06 -6.10 3.23
N MET A 364 -18.37 -6.28 3.04
CA MET A 364 -19.36 -5.88 4.04
C MET A 364 -19.17 -6.63 5.35
N VAL A 365 -19.01 -7.96 5.31
CA VAL A 365 -18.78 -8.79 6.51
C VAL A 365 -17.49 -8.37 7.21
N VAL A 366 -16.42 -8.15 6.44
CA VAL A 366 -15.14 -7.71 6.98
C VAL A 366 -15.24 -6.34 7.64
N MET A 367 -15.96 -5.38 7.03
CA MET A 367 -16.15 -4.05 7.63
C MET A 367 -16.98 -4.09 8.92
N ILE A 368 -17.99 -4.96 9.00
CA ILE A 368 -18.74 -5.19 10.25
C ILE A 368 -17.78 -5.73 11.32
N GLY A 369 -17.01 -6.78 11.00
CA GLY A 369 -16.05 -7.36 11.93
C GLY A 369 -14.98 -6.36 12.38
N LEU A 370 -14.51 -5.50 11.48
CA LEU A 370 -13.53 -4.45 11.77
C LEU A 370 -14.13 -3.38 12.68
N CYS A 371 -15.38 -2.93 12.42
CA CYS A 371 -16.10 -2.00 13.28
C CYS A 371 -16.26 -2.57 14.70
N CYS A 372 -16.77 -3.79 14.82
CA CYS A 372 -16.92 -4.48 16.11
C CYS A 372 -15.56 -4.70 16.80
N GLY A 373 -14.53 -5.07 16.05
CA GLY A 373 -13.18 -5.27 16.58
C GLY A 373 -12.61 -4.00 17.20
N TYR A 374 -12.69 -2.86 16.53
CA TYR A 374 -12.22 -1.59 17.07
C TYR A 374 -13.10 -1.04 18.19
N LEU A 375 -14.41 -1.28 18.16
CA LEU A 375 -15.29 -1.01 19.31
C LEU A 375 -14.88 -1.83 20.53
N LEU A 376 -14.53 -3.10 20.36
CA LEU A 376 -14.02 -3.94 21.43
C LEU A 376 -12.66 -3.45 21.93
N MET A 377 -11.74 -3.11 21.03
CA MET A 377 -10.42 -2.57 21.40
C MET A 377 -10.52 -1.26 22.18
N SER A 378 -11.53 -0.43 21.92
CA SER A 378 -11.75 0.81 22.67
C SER A 378 -12.15 0.60 24.14
N GLN A 379 -12.56 -0.63 24.50
CA GLN A 379 -12.92 -0.98 25.88
C GLN A 379 -11.76 -1.61 26.67
N ILE A 380 -10.60 -1.81 26.04
CA ILE A 380 -9.45 -2.43 26.72
C ILE A 380 -8.87 -1.47 27.74
N GLU A 381 -8.84 -1.91 28.99
CA GLU A 381 -8.30 -1.17 30.15
C GLU A 381 -7.26 -2.04 30.90
N ALA A 382 -6.52 -1.42 31.81
CA ALA A 382 -5.53 -2.11 32.65
C ALA A 382 -6.12 -3.25 33.52
N THR A 383 -7.42 -3.22 33.77
CA THR A 383 -8.17 -4.24 34.52
C THR A 383 -8.42 -5.53 33.74
N TRP A 384 -8.26 -5.49 32.41
CA TRP A 384 -8.49 -6.67 31.58
C TRP A 384 -7.41 -7.71 31.81
N PRO A 385 -7.76 -9.02 31.79
CA PRO A 385 -6.76 -10.07 31.68
C PRO A 385 -5.95 -9.90 30.40
N LEU A 386 -4.62 -9.94 30.52
CA LEU A 386 -3.71 -9.68 29.38
C LEU A 386 -3.99 -10.59 28.18
N TRP A 387 -4.26 -11.88 28.42
CA TRP A 387 -4.57 -12.84 27.36
C TRP A 387 -5.85 -12.45 26.60
N LEU A 388 -6.86 -11.87 27.27
CA LEU A 388 -8.11 -11.45 26.66
C LEU A 388 -7.90 -10.21 25.78
N ALA A 389 -7.07 -9.25 26.24
CA ALA A 389 -6.69 -8.09 25.43
C ALA A 389 -5.94 -8.51 24.14
N VAL A 390 -4.97 -9.44 24.27
CA VAL A 390 -4.24 -9.98 23.12
C VAL A 390 -5.18 -10.74 22.16
N ALA A 391 -6.12 -11.52 22.69
CA ALA A 391 -7.11 -12.22 21.87
C ALA A 391 -8.03 -11.26 21.11
N ALA A 392 -8.54 -10.20 21.77
CA ALA A 392 -9.39 -9.19 21.16
C ALA A 392 -8.66 -8.43 20.05
N ILE A 393 -7.41 -8.01 20.30
CA ILE A 393 -6.55 -7.33 19.34
C ILE A 393 -6.25 -8.25 18.14
N SER A 394 -5.93 -9.52 18.39
CA SER A 394 -5.67 -10.51 17.34
C SER A 394 -6.92 -10.79 16.50
N ALA A 395 -8.10 -10.88 17.13
CA ALA A 395 -9.37 -11.03 16.41
C ALA A 395 -9.66 -9.84 15.50
N CYS A 396 -9.40 -8.60 15.95
CA CYS A 396 -9.51 -7.41 15.11
C CYS A 396 -8.52 -7.47 13.93
N ALA A 397 -7.28 -7.91 14.16
CA ALA A 397 -6.26 -8.07 13.12
C ALA A 397 -6.70 -8.98 11.97
N LEU A 398 -7.47 -10.06 12.27
CA LEU A 398 -8.01 -10.94 11.23
C LEU A 398 -8.86 -10.14 10.22
N PHE A 399 -9.78 -9.30 10.70
CA PHE A 399 -10.64 -8.49 9.84
C PHE A 399 -9.87 -7.39 9.10
N VAL A 400 -8.89 -6.77 9.75
CA VAL A 400 -8.01 -5.77 9.12
C VAL A 400 -7.32 -6.38 7.88
N HIS A 401 -6.67 -7.51 8.04
CA HIS A 401 -5.89 -8.13 6.96
C HIS A 401 -6.75 -8.86 5.92
N LEU A 402 -7.87 -9.48 6.32
CA LEU A 402 -8.88 -9.98 5.38
C LEU A 402 -9.39 -8.85 4.49
N GLY A 403 -9.66 -7.67 5.07
CA GLY A 403 -10.16 -6.51 4.36
C GLY A 403 -9.18 -5.96 3.33
N THR A 404 -7.90 -5.85 3.71
CA THR A 404 -6.86 -5.40 2.77
C THR A 404 -6.74 -6.34 1.56
N GLY A 405 -6.85 -7.66 1.75
CA GLY A 405 -6.87 -8.64 0.68
C GLY A 405 -8.11 -8.54 -0.20
N ALA A 406 -9.29 -8.41 0.42
CA ALA A 406 -10.58 -8.34 -0.29
C ALA A 406 -10.72 -7.06 -1.15
N VAL A 407 -10.20 -5.90 -0.70
CA VAL A 407 -10.21 -4.66 -1.49
C VAL A 407 -9.46 -4.85 -2.81
N PHE A 408 -8.24 -5.39 -2.77
CA PHE A 408 -7.43 -5.55 -3.97
C PHE A 408 -7.84 -6.74 -4.85
N ALA A 409 -8.67 -7.65 -4.37
CA ALA A 409 -9.35 -8.63 -5.21
C ALA A 409 -10.31 -7.99 -6.23
N ILE A 410 -10.78 -6.76 -5.96
CA ILE A 410 -11.77 -6.05 -6.79
C ILE A 410 -11.11 -5.05 -7.74
N VAL A 411 -10.02 -4.41 -7.34
CA VAL A 411 -9.38 -3.31 -8.09
C VAL A 411 -9.13 -3.64 -9.57
N PRO A 412 -8.56 -4.80 -9.95
CA PRO A 412 -8.30 -5.13 -11.35
C PRO A 412 -9.56 -5.35 -12.19
N LEU A 413 -10.71 -5.52 -11.53
CA LEU A 413 -11.99 -5.84 -12.16
C LEU A 413 -12.86 -4.62 -12.44
N ILE A 414 -12.42 -3.41 -12.03
CA ILE A 414 -13.15 -2.16 -12.30
C ILE A 414 -12.93 -1.75 -13.76
N GLN A 415 -11.65 -1.63 -14.16
CA GLN A 415 -11.27 -1.28 -15.52
C GLN A 415 -9.81 -1.74 -15.76
N ARG A 416 -9.65 -2.79 -16.58
CA ARG A 416 -8.38 -3.48 -16.74
C ARG A 416 -7.25 -2.57 -17.21
N ARG A 417 -7.52 -1.73 -18.23
CA ARG A 417 -6.53 -0.80 -18.79
C ARG A 417 -6.08 0.31 -17.84
N LEU A 418 -6.82 0.55 -16.76
CA LEU A 418 -6.56 1.59 -15.77
C LEU A 418 -6.18 1.00 -14.39
N THR A 419 -5.94 -0.32 -14.32
CA THR A 419 -5.70 -1.03 -13.05
C THR A 419 -4.57 -0.41 -12.23
N GLY A 420 -3.46 -0.02 -12.87
CA GLY A 420 -2.34 0.59 -12.16
C GLY A 420 -2.69 1.95 -11.56
N GLN A 421 -3.40 2.81 -12.32
CA GLN A 421 -3.84 4.12 -11.84
C GLN A 421 -4.88 3.99 -10.72
N ILE A 422 -5.84 3.07 -10.86
CA ILE A 422 -6.86 2.77 -9.83
C ILE A 422 -6.17 2.21 -8.58
N ALA A 423 -5.28 1.25 -8.73
CA ALA A 423 -4.51 0.68 -7.62
C ALA A 423 -3.64 1.73 -6.93
N GLY A 424 -3.06 2.66 -7.72
CA GLY A 424 -2.30 3.79 -7.21
C GLY A 424 -3.14 4.71 -6.32
N LEU A 425 -4.33 5.10 -6.78
CA LEU A 425 -5.24 5.96 -6.03
C LEU A 425 -5.76 5.26 -4.77
N VAL A 426 -6.30 4.04 -4.90
CA VAL A 426 -6.79 3.23 -3.77
C VAL A 426 -5.67 3.00 -2.76
N GLY A 427 -4.46 2.63 -3.25
CA GLY A 427 -3.30 2.41 -2.39
C GLY A 427 -2.82 3.68 -1.66
N ALA A 428 -2.85 4.85 -2.32
CA ALA A 428 -2.51 6.12 -1.70
C ALA A 428 -3.45 6.47 -0.54
N TYR A 429 -4.74 6.17 -0.69
CA TYR A 429 -5.73 6.37 0.39
C TYR A 429 -5.43 5.54 1.64
N GLY A 430 -4.86 4.36 1.52
CA GLY A 430 -4.39 3.60 2.68
C GLY A 430 -3.32 4.35 3.48
N ASN A 431 -2.37 5.00 2.81
CA ASN A 431 -1.38 5.83 3.49
C ASN A 431 -1.98 7.11 4.07
N VAL A 432 -2.95 7.73 3.38
CA VAL A 432 -3.72 8.87 3.92
C VAL A 432 -4.43 8.47 5.21
N GLY A 433 -5.03 7.27 5.24
CA GLY A 433 -5.64 6.71 6.45
C GLY A 433 -4.63 6.56 7.59
N GLY A 434 -3.45 6.00 7.30
CA GLY A 434 -2.37 5.86 8.29
C GLY A 434 -1.94 7.21 8.88
N VAL A 435 -1.71 8.22 8.04
CA VAL A 435 -1.36 9.57 8.48
C VAL A 435 -2.51 10.20 9.28
N GLY A 436 -3.75 10.08 8.79
CA GLY A 436 -4.92 10.63 9.46
C GLY A 436 -5.14 10.01 10.85
N PHE A 437 -5.11 8.68 10.95
CA PHE A 437 -5.27 7.98 12.22
C PHE A 437 -4.14 8.27 13.21
N LEU A 438 -2.87 8.30 12.76
CA LEU A 438 -1.76 8.69 13.63
C LEU A 438 -1.85 10.15 14.09
N THR A 439 -2.37 11.04 13.24
CA THR A 439 -2.65 12.42 13.63
C THR A 439 -3.75 12.48 14.71
N VAL A 440 -4.83 11.73 14.53
CA VAL A 440 -5.89 11.59 15.55
C VAL A 440 -5.30 11.06 16.86
N LEU A 441 -4.49 9.99 16.81
CA LEU A 441 -3.84 9.45 18.02
C LEU A 441 -2.99 10.48 18.77
N SER A 442 -2.43 11.46 18.08
CA SER A 442 -1.62 12.50 18.72
C SER A 442 -2.41 13.53 19.54
N ILE A 443 -3.75 13.57 19.38
CA ILE A 443 -4.62 14.59 20.00
C ILE A 443 -5.76 14.00 20.85
N VAL A 444 -5.99 12.68 20.79
CA VAL A 444 -7.05 12.02 21.58
C VAL A 444 -6.49 10.86 22.39
N SER A 445 -7.29 10.37 23.36
CA SER A 445 -6.95 9.15 24.10
C SER A 445 -6.94 7.91 23.20
N THR A 446 -6.26 6.85 23.61
CA THR A 446 -6.19 5.58 22.87
C THR A 446 -7.58 4.97 22.67
N GLN A 447 -8.48 5.07 23.65
CA GLN A 447 -9.86 4.61 23.53
C GLN A 447 -10.61 5.40 22.44
N ALA A 448 -10.51 6.73 22.46
CA ALA A 448 -11.13 7.60 21.45
C ALA A 448 -10.53 7.35 20.05
N PHE A 449 -9.24 7.07 19.96
CA PHE A 449 -8.57 6.69 18.71
C PHE A 449 -9.20 5.44 18.09
N PHE A 450 -9.42 4.36 18.86
CA PHE A 450 -10.08 3.17 18.37
C PHE A 450 -11.55 3.43 17.98
N LEU A 451 -12.28 4.28 18.72
CA LEU A 451 -13.63 4.70 18.35
C LEU A 451 -13.68 5.46 17.03
N VAL A 452 -12.71 6.32 16.75
CA VAL A 452 -12.61 7.03 15.46
C VAL A 452 -12.40 6.05 14.31
N ILE A 453 -11.54 5.03 14.49
CA ILE A 453 -11.37 3.99 13.47
C ILE A 453 -12.67 3.20 13.27
N ALA A 454 -13.35 2.81 14.36
CA ALA A 454 -14.63 2.11 14.30
C ALA A 454 -15.70 2.94 13.56
N ALA A 455 -15.80 4.24 13.87
CA ALA A 455 -16.72 5.14 13.17
C ALA A 455 -16.40 5.26 11.67
N THR A 456 -15.11 5.35 11.33
CA THR A 456 -14.67 5.40 9.93
C THR A 456 -14.98 4.08 9.20
N ALA A 457 -14.87 2.93 9.90
CA ALA A 457 -15.28 1.63 9.37
C ALA A 457 -16.79 1.56 9.13
N GLY A 458 -17.59 2.15 10.02
CA GLY A 458 -19.04 2.31 9.83
C GLY A 458 -19.41 3.15 8.62
N LEU A 459 -18.68 4.24 8.38
CA LEU A 459 -18.83 5.06 7.16
C LEU A 459 -18.44 4.28 5.90
N ALA A 460 -17.37 3.51 5.94
CA ALA A 460 -16.96 2.66 4.83
C ALA A 460 -18.00 1.56 4.56
N LEU A 461 -18.55 0.93 5.60
CA LEU A 461 -19.65 -0.03 5.49
C LEU A 461 -20.90 0.58 4.83
N THR A 462 -21.28 1.80 5.23
CA THR A 462 -22.39 2.53 4.61
C THR A 462 -22.11 2.79 3.12
N ALA A 463 -20.90 3.21 2.77
CA ALA A 463 -20.50 3.41 1.37
C ALA A 463 -20.55 2.11 0.56
N LEU A 464 -20.18 0.96 1.16
CA LEU A 464 -20.21 -0.36 0.51
C LEU A 464 -21.62 -0.82 0.12
N VAL A 465 -22.68 -0.34 0.79
CA VAL A 465 -24.05 -0.62 0.37
C VAL A 465 -24.30 -0.18 -1.07
N PHE A 466 -23.69 0.96 -1.47
CA PHE A 466 -23.81 1.53 -2.81
C PHE A 466 -22.80 0.96 -3.83
N MET A 467 -21.94 0.02 -3.42
CA MET A 467 -21.02 -0.66 -4.32
C MET A 467 -21.80 -1.63 -5.22
N ASP A 468 -21.46 -1.61 -6.51
CA ASP A 468 -21.93 -2.64 -7.44
C ASP A 468 -20.99 -3.85 -7.34
N ASP A 469 -21.55 -5.06 -7.30
CA ASP A 469 -20.75 -6.28 -7.30
C ASP A 469 -20.25 -6.56 -8.74
N PRO A 470 -18.93 -6.66 -9.00
CA PRO A 470 -18.43 -6.96 -10.33
C PRO A 470 -18.83 -8.39 -10.71
N LYS A 471 -19.78 -8.49 -11.65
CA LYS A 471 -20.35 -9.75 -12.18
C LYS A 471 -20.51 -9.66 -13.69
N GLY A 472 -20.54 -10.83 -14.33
CA GLY A 472 -20.75 -10.94 -15.77
C GLY A 472 -19.47 -10.78 -16.56
N ALA A 473 -19.48 -10.04 -17.66
CA ALA A 473 -18.32 -9.86 -18.54
C ALA A 473 -18.06 -8.36 -18.76
N MET A 474 -16.78 -8.01 -18.81
CA MET A 474 -16.29 -6.68 -19.17
C MET A 474 -15.79 -6.71 -20.61
N ALA A 475 -16.23 -5.73 -21.41
CA ALA A 475 -15.76 -5.59 -22.78
C ALA A 475 -14.52 -4.69 -22.81
N GLU A 476 -13.44 -5.17 -23.43
CA GLU A 476 -12.24 -4.37 -23.70
C GLU A 476 -12.00 -4.28 -25.21
N VAL A 477 -11.61 -3.10 -25.67
CA VAL A 477 -11.30 -2.85 -27.09
C VAL A 477 -9.83 -3.05 -27.33
N LEU A 478 -9.49 -3.97 -28.23
CA LEU A 478 -8.12 -4.21 -28.69
C LEU A 478 -7.60 -3.02 -29.55
N PRO A 479 -6.28 -2.90 -29.75
CA PRO A 479 -5.71 -1.86 -30.60
C PRO A 479 -6.18 -1.90 -32.06
N ASP A 480 -6.59 -3.05 -32.53
CA ASP A 480 -7.17 -3.29 -33.88
C ASP A 480 -8.67 -2.95 -33.96
N GLY A 481 -9.28 -2.48 -32.85
CA GLY A 481 -10.71 -2.16 -32.77
C GLY A 481 -11.62 -3.34 -32.46
N THR A 482 -11.12 -4.56 -32.37
CA THR A 482 -11.91 -5.72 -31.96
C THR A 482 -12.27 -5.66 -30.48
N VAL A 483 -13.40 -6.27 -30.11
CA VAL A 483 -13.89 -6.29 -28.71
C VAL A 483 -13.64 -7.66 -28.11
N GLN A 484 -12.84 -7.68 -27.05
CA GLN A 484 -12.63 -8.89 -26.23
C GLN A 484 -13.50 -8.85 -24.98
N MET A 485 -14.29 -9.91 -24.76
CA MET A 485 -15.07 -10.07 -23.54
C MET A 485 -14.24 -10.76 -22.47
N ILE A 486 -14.11 -10.13 -21.30
CA ILE A 486 -13.38 -10.66 -20.14
C ILE A 486 -14.40 -11.10 -19.11
N ASP A 487 -14.43 -12.40 -18.79
CA ASP A 487 -15.30 -12.95 -17.76
C ASP A 487 -14.85 -12.47 -16.36
N LEU A 488 -15.78 -11.87 -15.61
CA LEU A 488 -15.61 -11.38 -14.24
C LEU A 488 -16.21 -12.33 -13.18
N SER A 489 -16.90 -13.40 -13.62
CA SER A 489 -17.59 -14.34 -12.75
C SER A 489 -16.64 -15.39 -12.13
#